data_cdc5dd177410021b23eb98e823489c1e
#
_entry.id   cdc5dd177410021b23eb98e823489c1e
#
_cell.length_a   1.000
_cell.length_b   1.000
_cell.length_c   1.000
_cell.angle_alpha   90.00
_cell.angle_beta   90.00
_cell.angle_gamma   90.00
#
_symmetry.space_group_name_H-M   'P 1'
#
loop_
_entity.id
_entity.type
_entity.pdbx_description
1 polymer ?
#
loop_
_entity_poly.entity_id
_entity_poly.type
_entity_poly.pdbx_seq_one_letter_code
_entity_poly.pdbx_strand_id
1 'polypeptide(L)'
;MGLQNVPKLNILRIIRLHIVVGGILAFSVGALLAVVSGGGLNLERVALFYVMVLFGDLSTHFSNDYFDVEVDKQVYLRKYFSGSNILVNHPELRSLCKYISILLLFSSIILASAAVVFLGSSIDILIIALGANLLGWFYSAPPLRLISRGLGEIVVALIVGLVIPGVGYLSVRGQFDLFFIYFAVPFVMYGLVLSLSLEAPDIEVDQRGGKRNLGVRKGKRLLFCIILSMTLLATLTFTFYAWQIVKTPLDFGIISLFSIVPLTAGLMGFVAILLKNKAGPFSTLNVGSLFFFNVAMVTYLIAIGLNLLA
;
A
#
# COMPACT_ATOMS: atom_id res chain seq x y z
N MET A 1 -10.03 31.42 18.54
CA MET A 1 -9.84 31.74 17.11
C MET A 1 -10.45 30.62 16.31
N GLY A 2 -11.55 30.90 15.62
CA GLY A 2 -12.50 29.85 15.17
C GLY A 2 -12.04 29.08 13.96
N LEU A 3 -12.37 27.80 13.94
CA LEU A 3 -12.28 26.85 12.83
C LEU A 3 -13.13 27.24 11.58
N GLN A 4 -13.63 28.49 11.53
CA GLN A 4 -14.67 28.91 10.60
C GLN A 4 -14.22 29.08 9.13
N ASN A 5 -12.92 29.03 8.81
CA ASN A 5 -12.41 29.33 7.46
C ASN A 5 -11.40 28.32 6.90
N VAL A 6 -11.32 27.10 7.45
CA VAL A 6 -10.51 26.06 6.80
C VAL A 6 -11.37 25.43 5.71
N PRO A 7 -11.05 25.59 4.42
CA PRO A 7 -11.83 24.96 3.36
C PRO A 7 -11.85 23.44 3.58
N LYS A 8 -13.05 22.85 3.70
CA LYS A 8 -13.23 21.39 3.90
C LYS A 8 -12.44 20.56 2.90
N LEU A 9 -12.16 21.10 1.72
CA LEU A 9 -11.34 20.50 0.67
C LEU A 9 -9.88 20.25 1.10
N ASN A 10 -9.32 21.01 2.04
CA ASN A 10 -7.91 20.89 2.41
C ASN A 10 -7.64 19.68 3.29
N ILE A 11 -8.52 19.31 4.21
CA ILE A 11 -8.37 18.12 5.06
C ILE A 11 -8.45 16.84 4.21
N LEU A 12 -9.29 16.81 3.19
CA LEU A 12 -9.42 15.67 2.28
C LEU A 12 -8.11 15.35 1.51
N ARG A 13 -7.23 16.33 1.32
CA ARG A 13 -5.91 16.09 0.70
C ARG A 13 -4.99 15.27 1.60
N ILE A 14 -5.11 15.38 2.93
CA ILE A 14 -4.33 14.56 3.87
C ILE A 14 -4.71 13.08 3.73
N ILE A 15 -5.98 12.79 3.46
CA ILE A 15 -6.49 11.43 3.27
C ILE A 15 -5.83 10.73 2.08
N ARG A 16 -5.32 11.49 1.07
CA ARG A 16 -4.69 10.92 -0.13
C ARG A 16 -5.55 9.84 -0.76
N LEU A 17 -6.75 10.21 -1.17
CA LEU A 17 -7.82 9.30 -1.64
C LEU A 17 -7.33 8.22 -2.62
N HIS A 18 -6.36 8.53 -3.49
CA HIS A 18 -5.79 7.57 -4.43
C HIS A 18 -5.04 6.42 -3.73
N ILE A 19 -4.43 6.66 -2.55
CA ILE A 19 -3.78 5.61 -1.74
C ILE A 19 -4.85 4.77 -1.05
N VAL A 20 -5.86 5.42 -0.46
CA VAL A 20 -7.00 4.73 0.18
C VAL A 20 -7.69 3.79 -0.83
N VAL A 21 -7.94 4.24 -2.07
CA VAL A 21 -8.54 3.39 -3.12
C VAL A 21 -7.63 2.21 -3.47
N GLY A 22 -6.30 2.43 -3.50
CA GLY A 22 -5.33 1.34 -3.66
C GLY A 22 -5.41 0.32 -2.51
N GLY A 23 -5.56 0.80 -1.28
CA GLY A 23 -5.78 -0.04 -0.09
C GLY A 23 -7.08 -0.85 -0.15
N ILE A 24 -8.19 -0.23 -0.59
CA ILE A 24 -9.46 -0.93 -0.84
C ILE A 24 -9.25 -2.10 -1.82
N LEU A 25 -8.59 -1.85 -2.93
CA LEU A 25 -8.36 -2.88 -3.95
C LEU A 25 -7.47 -4.01 -3.40
N ALA A 26 -6.38 -3.69 -2.71
CA ALA A 26 -5.48 -4.69 -2.13
C ALA A 26 -6.19 -5.55 -1.08
N PHE A 27 -6.98 -4.94 -0.18
CA PHE A 27 -7.82 -5.65 0.78
C PHE A 27 -8.84 -6.55 0.07
N SER A 28 -9.52 -6.02 -0.95
CA SER A 28 -10.54 -6.76 -1.71
C SER A 28 -9.93 -7.97 -2.44
N VAL A 29 -8.73 -7.84 -3.01
CA VAL A 29 -8.01 -8.98 -3.59
C VAL A 29 -7.83 -10.08 -2.54
N GLY A 30 -7.34 -9.74 -1.34
CA GLY A 30 -7.16 -10.71 -0.26
C GLY A 30 -8.47 -11.38 0.17
N ALA A 31 -9.52 -10.60 0.40
CA ALA A 31 -10.83 -11.12 0.78
C ALA A 31 -11.44 -12.05 -0.30
N LEU A 32 -11.38 -11.64 -1.57
CA LEU A 32 -11.88 -12.43 -2.68
C LEU A 32 -11.06 -13.71 -2.94
N LEU A 33 -9.73 -13.65 -2.76
CA LEU A 33 -8.89 -14.84 -2.76
C LEU A 33 -9.36 -15.87 -1.73
N ALA A 34 -9.70 -15.40 -0.53
CA ALA A 34 -10.22 -16.27 0.53
C ALA A 34 -11.58 -16.87 0.18
N VAL A 35 -12.49 -16.12 -0.46
CA VAL A 35 -13.77 -16.64 -0.97
C VAL A 35 -13.53 -17.73 -1.99
N VAL A 36 -12.70 -17.48 -2.99
CA VAL A 36 -12.38 -18.44 -4.05
C VAL A 36 -11.69 -19.70 -3.52
N SER A 37 -10.93 -19.58 -2.40
CA SER A 37 -10.35 -20.74 -1.71
C SER A 37 -11.33 -21.51 -0.82
N GLY A 38 -12.63 -21.19 -0.88
CA GLY A 38 -13.68 -21.87 -0.12
C GLY A 38 -13.91 -21.28 1.28
N GLY A 39 -13.49 -20.05 1.54
CA GLY A 39 -13.79 -19.34 2.78
C GLY A 39 -15.24 -18.85 2.84
N GLY A 40 -15.84 -18.92 4.04
CA GLY A 40 -17.20 -18.43 4.28
C GLY A 40 -17.25 -16.91 4.36
N LEU A 41 -17.97 -16.26 3.44
CA LEU A 41 -18.12 -14.81 3.43
C LEU A 41 -19.05 -14.35 4.56
N ASN A 42 -18.52 -13.57 5.48
CA ASN A 42 -19.26 -12.82 6.48
C ASN A 42 -19.03 -11.33 6.29
N LEU A 43 -20.03 -10.63 5.76
CA LEU A 43 -19.91 -9.21 5.39
C LEU A 43 -19.63 -8.30 6.58
N GLU A 44 -20.16 -8.60 7.77
CA GLU A 44 -19.92 -7.82 8.99
C GLU A 44 -18.44 -7.91 9.40
N ARG A 45 -17.88 -9.11 9.39
CA ARG A 45 -16.47 -9.34 9.69
C ARG A 45 -15.56 -8.69 8.64
N VAL A 46 -15.88 -8.82 7.37
CA VAL A 46 -15.14 -8.17 6.27
C VAL A 46 -15.16 -6.65 6.44
N ALA A 47 -16.34 -6.07 6.70
CA ALA A 47 -16.48 -4.63 6.90
C ALA A 47 -15.70 -4.14 8.13
N LEU A 48 -15.77 -4.85 9.26
CA LEU A 48 -15.03 -4.52 10.46
C LEU A 48 -13.52 -4.51 10.21
N PHE A 49 -13.00 -5.56 9.55
CA PHE A 49 -11.57 -5.68 9.24
C PHE A 49 -11.12 -4.60 8.26
N TYR A 50 -11.97 -4.27 7.28
CA TYR A 50 -11.68 -3.17 6.36
C TYR A 50 -11.59 -1.82 7.08
N VAL A 51 -12.56 -1.49 7.98
CA VAL A 51 -12.54 -0.26 8.75
C VAL A 51 -11.31 -0.20 9.67
N MET A 52 -10.92 -1.33 10.27
CA MET A 52 -9.70 -1.45 11.07
C MET A 52 -8.45 -1.09 10.24
N VAL A 53 -8.31 -1.65 9.05
CA VAL A 53 -7.20 -1.34 8.12
C VAL A 53 -7.24 0.13 7.70
N LEU A 54 -8.41 0.63 7.32
CA LEU A 54 -8.59 2.03 6.91
C LEU A 54 -8.17 3.01 8.01
N PHE A 55 -8.49 2.73 9.28
CA PHE A 55 -8.08 3.58 10.39
C PHE A 55 -6.57 3.57 10.60
N GLY A 56 -5.92 2.42 10.48
CA GLY A 56 -4.45 2.32 10.53
C GLY A 56 -3.77 3.07 9.40
N ASP A 57 -4.29 2.95 8.17
CA ASP A 57 -3.79 3.65 6.99
C ASP A 57 -3.95 5.17 7.13
N LEU A 58 -5.14 5.64 7.47
CA LEU A 58 -5.39 7.06 7.71
C LEU A 58 -4.54 7.61 8.87
N SER A 59 -4.36 6.84 9.97
CA SER A 59 -3.46 7.23 11.05
C SER A 59 -2.05 7.52 10.52
N THR A 60 -1.55 6.66 9.63
CA THR A 60 -0.23 6.84 9.01
C THR A 60 -0.18 8.09 8.13
N HIS A 61 -1.23 8.41 7.39
CA HIS A 61 -1.28 9.63 6.58
C HIS A 61 -1.21 10.90 7.43
N PHE A 62 -2.01 10.97 8.51
CA PHE A 62 -2.02 12.12 9.41
C PHE A 62 -0.71 12.24 10.22
N SER A 63 -0.13 11.14 10.68
CA SER A 63 1.15 11.15 11.39
C SER A 63 2.29 11.57 10.47
N ASN A 64 2.28 11.11 9.23
CA ASN A 64 3.27 11.47 8.22
C ASN A 64 3.29 12.99 7.99
N ASP A 65 2.13 13.58 7.70
CA ASP A 65 2.02 15.03 7.51
C ASP A 65 2.45 15.80 8.78
N TYR A 66 2.13 15.29 9.99
CA TYR A 66 2.54 15.91 11.25
C TYR A 66 4.06 15.94 11.46
N PHE A 67 4.75 14.82 11.19
CA PHE A 67 6.19 14.69 11.46
C PHE A 67 7.05 15.26 10.34
N ASP A 68 6.58 15.27 9.09
CA ASP A 68 7.35 15.68 7.92
C ASP A 68 7.19 17.18 7.58
N VAL A 69 6.44 17.98 8.36
CA VAL A 69 6.22 19.42 8.11
C VAL A 69 7.52 20.18 7.80
N GLU A 70 8.59 19.94 8.56
CA GLU A 70 9.85 20.68 8.38
C GLU A 70 10.56 20.29 7.08
N VAL A 71 10.44 19.05 6.65
CA VAL A 71 10.92 18.56 5.34
C VAL A 71 10.06 19.16 4.23
N ASP A 72 8.75 19.17 4.46
CA ASP A 72 7.77 19.66 3.50
C ASP A 72 7.90 21.17 3.21
N LYS A 73 8.30 21.97 4.19
CA LYS A 73 8.61 23.41 4.01
C LYS A 73 9.72 23.68 2.99
N GLN A 74 10.63 22.74 2.79
CA GLN A 74 11.75 22.90 1.87
C GLN A 74 11.37 22.61 0.41
N VAL A 75 10.11 22.24 0.16
CA VAL A 75 9.63 21.75 -1.13
C VAL A 75 8.75 22.79 -1.81
N TYR A 76 9.31 23.61 -2.68
CA TYR A 76 8.57 24.66 -3.40
C TYR A 76 7.66 24.16 -4.53
N LEU A 77 7.95 23.00 -5.12
CA LEU A 77 7.21 22.48 -6.28
C LEU A 77 7.08 20.96 -6.20
N ARG A 78 5.90 20.49 -5.79
CA ARG A 78 5.56 19.07 -5.83
C ARG A 78 4.66 18.79 -7.03
N LYS A 79 5.03 17.82 -7.87
CA LYS A 79 4.34 17.56 -9.14
C LYS A 79 3.60 16.23 -9.19
N TYR A 80 3.86 15.30 -8.26
CA TYR A 80 3.35 13.93 -8.34
C TYR A 80 2.71 13.46 -7.03
N PHE A 81 3.17 12.38 -6.43
CA PHE A 81 2.56 11.72 -5.26
C PHE A 81 3.03 12.25 -3.90
N SER A 82 3.62 13.41 -3.84
CA SER A 82 4.19 13.99 -2.63
C SER A 82 3.12 14.37 -1.59
N GLY A 83 3.57 14.66 -0.34
CA GLY A 83 2.70 14.97 0.81
C GLY A 83 1.70 16.11 0.55
N SER A 84 0.73 16.28 1.44
CA SER A 84 -0.38 17.19 1.24
C SER A 84 0.00 18.67 1.20
N ASN A 85 1.14 19.06 1.80
CA ASN A 85 1.56 20.44 2.09
C ASN A 85 0.57 21.26 2.91
N ILE A 86 -0.48 20.65 3.45
CA ILE A 86 -1.53 21.35 4.18
C ILE A 86 -0.97 21.99 5.43
N LEU A 87 -0.17 21.26 6.19
CA LEU A 87 0.40 21.76 7.45
C LEU A 87 1.49 22.81 7.24
N VAL A 88 2.06 22.92 6.04
CA VAL A 88 2.96 24.02 5.67
C VAL A 88 2.17 25.31 5.50
N ASN A 89 0.98 25.24 4.85
CA ASN A 89 0.12 26.38 4.59
C ASN A 89 -0.82 26.71 5.77
N HIS A 90 -1.14 25.71 6.59
CA HIS A 90 -2.07 25.76 7.72
C HIS A 90 -1.45 25.14 8.98
N PRO A 91 -0.41 25.80 9.57
CA PRO A 91 0.29 25.25 10.75
C PRO A 91 -0.61 25.11 11.98
N GLU A 92 -1.73 25.85 12.04
CA GLU A 92 -2.76 25.74 13.09
C GLU A 92 -3.42 24.35 13.14
N LEU A 93 -3.41 23.59 12.04
CA LEU A 93 -3.97 22.24 11.98
C LEU A 93 -3.01 21.16 12.50
N ARG A 94 -1.75 21.51 12.81
CA ARG A 94 -0.74 20.53 13.19
C ARG A 94 -1.14 19.69 14.41
N SER A 95 -1.64 20.34 15.47
CA SER A 95 -2.10 19.64 16.68
C SER A 95 -3.30 18.75 16.38
N LEU A 96 -4.24 19.21 15.55
CA LEU A 96 -5.41 18.43 15.14
C LEU A 96 -4.99 17.16 14.40
N CYS A 97 -4.05 17.25 13.44
CA CYS A 97 -3.54 16.09 12.72
C CYS A 97 -2.90 15.06 13.65
N LYS A 98 -2.13 15.50 14.65
CA LYS A 98 -1.57 14.60 15.68
C LYS A 98 -2.66 13.85 16.44
N TYR A 99 -3.68 14.58 16.94
CA TYR A 99 -4.75 13.95 17.72
C TYR A 99 -5.60 13.00 16.87
N ILE A 100 -5.92 13.38 15.63
CA ILE A 100 -6.64 12.49 14.69
C ILE A 100 -5.82 11.23 14.42
N SER A 101 -4.53 11.36 14.17
CA SER A 101 -3.66 10.20 13.95
C SER A 101 -3.66 9.24 15.14
N ILE A 102 -3.50 9.75 16.36
CA ILE A 102 -3.52 8.94 17.59
C ILE A 102 -4.89 8.28 17.77
N LEU A 103 -5.99 9.04 17.60
CA LEU A 103 -7.34 8.51 17.71
C LEU A 103 -7.58 7.36 16.73
N LEU A 104 -7.21 7.52 15.47
CA LEU A 104 -7.36 6.50 14.43
C LEU A 104 -6.52 5.25 14.73
N LEU A 105 -5.27 5.44 15.21
CA LEU A 105 -4.40 4.34 15.61
C LEU A 105 -5.04 3.49 16.73
N PHE A 106 -5.50 4.14 17.80
CA PHE A 106 -6.15 3.42 18.89
C PHE A 106 -7.48 2.80 18.48
N SER A 107 -8.26 3.49 17.61
CA SER A 107 -9.49 2.93 17.06
C SER A 107 -9.22 1.67 16.23
N SER A 108 -8.17 1.64 15.42
CA SER A 108 -7.75 0.43 14.69
C SER A 108 -7.46 -0.74 15.64
N ILE A 109 -6.72 -0.49 16.72
CA ILE A 109 -6.38 -1.53 17.71
C ILE A 109 -7.62 -1.99 18.49
N ILE A 110 -8.52 -1.07 18.85
CA ILE A 110 -9.79 -1.40 19.52
C ILE A 110 -10.65 -2.29 18.62
N LEU A 111 -10.76 -1.98 17.32
CA LEU A 111 -11.51 -2.80 16.38
C LEU A 111 -10.88 -4.19 16.21
N ALA A 112 -9.54 -4.31 16.16
CA ALA A 112 -8.85 -5.59 16.17
C ALA A 112 -9.15 -6.41 17.45
N SER A 113 -9.12 -5.75 18.60
CA SER A 113 -9.45 -6.38 19.89
C SER A 113 -10.92 -6.82 19.92
N ALA A 114 -11.83 -5.99 19.45
CA ALA A 114 -13.25 -6.32 19.33
C ALA A 114 -13.49 -7.52 18.40
N ALA A 115 -12.75 -7.62 17.29
CA ALA A 115 -12.82 -8.78 16.40
C ALA A 115 -12.41 -10.09 17.10
N VAL A 116 -11.38 -10.05 17.94
CA VAL A 116 -10.97 -11.22 18.72
C VAL A 116 -12.01 -11.59 19.78
N VAL A 117 -12.48 -10.60 20.55
CA VAL A 117 -13.37 -10.86 21.70
C VAL A 117 -14.80 -11.21 21.27
N PHE A 118 -15.37 -10.45 20.33
CA PHE A 118 -16.80 -10.56 19.99
C PHE A 118 -17.06 -11.43 18.76
N LEU A 119 -16.11 -11.52 17.79
CA LEU A 119 -16.27 -12.32 16.59
C LEU A 119 -15.49 -13.64 16.63
N GLY A 120 -14.79 -13.94 17.74
CA GLY A 120 -13.97 -15.14 17.87
C GLY A 120 -12.85 -15.24 16.83
N SER A 121 -12.36 -14.10 16.32
CA SER A 121 -11.28 -14.07 15.33
C SER A 121 -9.96 -14.48 16.00
N SER A 122 -9.02 -15.03 15.20
CA SER A 122 -7.68 -15.38 15.70
C SER A 122 -6.97 -14.18 16.34
N ILE A 123 -6.18 -14.42 17.37
CA ILE A 123 -5.31 -13.44 18.01
C ILE A 123 -4.31 -12.82 17.00
N ASP A 124 -4.03 -13.53 15.90
CA ASP A 124 -3.14 -13.05 14.85
C ASP A 124 -3.58 -11.70 14.29
N ILE A 125 -4.90 -11.45 14.22
CA ILE A 125 -5.41 -10.16 13.73
C ILE A 125 -5.01 -9.00 14.64
N LEU A 126 -4.99 -9.20 15.95
CA LEU A 126 -4.55 -8.19 16.90
C LEU A 126 -3.02 -7.98 16.80
N ILE A 127 -2.26 -9.06 16.68
CA ILE A 127 -0.80 -8.99 16.49
C ILE A 127 -0.45 -8.23 15.21
N ILE A 128 -1.13 -8.55 14.11
CA ILE A 128 -0.94 -7.88 12.82
C ILE A 128 -1.32 -6.40 12.92
N ALA A 129 -2.47 -6.08 13.54
CA ALA A 129 -2.90 -4.70 13.72
C ALA A 129 -1.91 -3.90 14.56
N LEU A 130 -1.42 -4.45 15.67
CA LEU A 130 -0.39 -3.81 16.51
C LEU A 130 0.90 -3.58 15.71
N GLY A 131 1.41 -4.60 15.02
CA GLY A 131 2.62 -4.51 14.21
C GLY A 131 2.49 -3.49 13.07
N ALA A 132 1.38 -3.52 12.33
CA ALA A 132 1.11 -2.59 11.24
C ALA A 132 0.99 -1.14 11.72
N ASN A 133 0.25 -0.90 12.81
CA ASN A 133 0.11 0.44 13.39
C ASN A 133 1.45 0.97 13.94
N LEU A 134 2.28 0.13 14.56
CA LEU A 134 3.63 0.51 14.99
C LEU A 134 4.52 0.87 13.79
N LEU A 135 4.52 0.06 12.74
CA LEU A 135 5.26 0.35 11.51
C LEU A 135 4.78 1.64 10.85
N GLY A 136 3.47 1.86 10.77
CA GLY A 136 2.87 3.09 10.24
C GLY A 136 3.24 4.32 11.07
N TRP A 137 3.17 4.24 12.40
CA TRP A 137 3.55 5.33 13.28
C TRP A 137 5.04 5.67 13.15
N PHE A 138 5.91 4.68 13.30
CA PHE A 138 7.36 4.86 13.22
C PHE A 138 7.89 5.04 11.79
N TYR A 139 7.02 4.98 10.80
CA TYR A 139 7.37 5.32 9.42
C TYR A 139 7.98 6.72 9.37
N SER A 140 7.33 7.72 9.99
CA SER A 140 7.80 9.11 10.08
C SER A 140 8.17 9.57 11.49
N ALA A 141 7.64 8.93 12.55
CA ALA A 141 7.86 9.33 13.93
C ALA A 141 9.26 8.97 14.45
N PRO A 142 9.88 9.85 15.29
CA PRO A 142 11.08 9.49 16.05
C PRO A 142 10.72 8.40 17.09
N PRO A 143 11.68 7.57 17.53
CA PRO A 143 13.10 7.61 17.19
C PRO A 143 13.45 6.88 15.89
N LEU A 144 12.54 6.07 15.30
CA LEU A 144 12.91 5.20 14.18
C LEU A 144 12.95 5.93 12.84
N ARG A 145 11.94 6.75 12.51
CA ARG A 145 11.86 7.47 11.23
C ARG A 145 12.26 6.60 10.05
N LEU A 146 11.57 5.48 9.85
CA LEU A 146 11.95 4.43 8.90
C LEU A 146 12.10 4.95 7.47
N ILE A 147 11.24 5.88 7.06
CA ILE A 147 11.31 6.55 5.74
C ILE A 147 12.64 7.29 5.53
N SER A 148 13.19 7.86 6.59
CA SER A 148 14.44 8.63 6.50
C SER A 148 15.70 7.78 6.59
N ARG A 149 15.57 6.47 6.86
CA ARG A 149 16.69 5.53 7.06
C ARG A 149 16.84 4.50 5.94
N GLY A 150 16.01 4.56 4.89
CA GLY A 150 16.01 3.59 3.81
C GLY A 150 15.37 2.26 4.17
N LEU A 151 14.44 2.29 5.13
CA LEU A 151 13.58 1.16 5.50
C LEU A 151 12.13 1.39 5.12
N GLY A 152 11.80 2.62 4.70
CA GLY A 152 10.45 3.00 4.29
C GLY A 152 9.94 2.16 3.14
N GLU A 153 10.78 1.84 2.18
CA GLU A 153 10.45 1.04 1.00
C GLU A 153 10.02 -0.37 1.38
N ILE A 154 10.72 -0.97 2.35
CA ILE A 154 10.41 -2.31 2.87
C ILE A 154 9.08 -2.26 3.64
N VAL A 155 8.88 -1.22 4.47
CA VAL A 155 7.62 -1.05 5.22
C VAL A 155 6.43 -0.96 4.27
N VAL A 156 6.51 -0.11 3.24
CA VAL A 156 5.42 0.01 2.25
C VAL A 156 5.21 -1.30 1.50
N ALA A 157 6.29 -2.00 1.10
CA ALA A 157 6.19 -3.29 0.42
C ALA A 157 5.46 -4.32 1.28
N LEU A 158 5.77 -4.41 2.57
CA LEU A 158 5.12 -5.34 3.50
C LEU A 158 3.68 -4.92 3.81
N ILE A 159 3.41 -3.64 4.06
CA ILE A 159 2.05 -3.19 4.39
C ILE A 159 1.11 -3.39 3.21
N VAL A 160 1.50 -2.92 2.01
CA VAL A 160 0.62 -2.95 0.83
C VAL A 160 0.60 -4.33 0.17
N GLY A 161 1.75 -5.03 0.15
CA GLY A 161 1.86 -6.32 -0.54
C GLY A 161 1.51 -7.54 0.31
N LEU A 162 1.54 -7.42 1.65
CA LEU A 162 1.30 -8.56 2.55
C LEU A 162 0.21 -8.27 3.57
N VAL A 163 0.33 -7.17 4.35
CA VAL A 163 -0.53 -6.94 5.51
C VAL A 163 -1.96 -6.61 5.08
N ILE A 164 -2.15 -5.64 4.19
CA ILE A 164 -3.49 -5.22 3.75
C ILE A 164 -4.23 -6.38 3.07
N PRO A 165 -3.69 -7.07 2.04
CA PRO A 165 -4.37 -8.23 1.45
C PRO A 165 -4.47 -9.40 2.44
N GLY A 166 -3.50 -9.57 3.34
CA GLY A 166 -3.54 -10.59 4.38
C GLY A 166 -4.70 -10.41 5.35
N VAL A 167 -4.94 -9.18 5.79
CA VAL A 167 -6.11 -8.87 6.64
C VAL A 167 -7.40 -9.11 5.88
N GLY A 168 -7.46 -8.76 4.60
CA GLY A 168 -8.58 -9.12 3.72
C GLY A 168 -8.80 -10.64 3.66
N TYR A 169 -7.74 -11.42 3.49
CA TYR A 169 -7.79 -12.88 3.48
C TYR A 169 -8.29 -13.44 4.82
N LEU A 170 -7.73 -12.98 5.94
CA LEU A 170 -8.13 -13.39 7.29
C LEU A 170 -9.59 -13.04 7.61
N SER A 171 -10.12 -11.96 7.06
CA SER A 171 -11.51 -11.55 7.28
C SER A 171 -12.54 -12.59 6.80
N VAL A 172 -12.15 -13.42 5.84
CA VAL A 172 -12.99 -14.46 5.25
C VAL A 172 -12.55 -15.86 5.70
N ARG A 173 -11.25 -16.19 5.57
CA ARG A 173 -10.73 -17.53 5.84
C ARG A 173 -10.46 -17.80 7.33
N GLY A 174 -10.18 -16.74 8.11
CA GLY A 174 -9.86 -16.84 9.54
C GLY A 174 -8.43 -17.28 9.86
N GLN A 175 -7.70 -17.83 8.90
CA GLN A 175 -6.30 -18.25 9.03
C GLN A 175 -5.57 -18.12 7.70
N PHE A 176 -4.24 -18.01 7.75
CA PHE A 176 -3.42 -18.12 6.55
C PHE A 176 -3.23 -19.58 6.15
N ASP A 177 -3.13 -19.79 4.85
CA ASP A 177 -2.79 -21.07 4.25
C ASP A 177 -1.74 -20.89 3.13
N LEU A 178 -1.29 -22.01 2.58
CA LEU A 178 -0.28 -22.01 1.53
C LEU A 178 -0.75 -21.25 0.26
N PHE A 179 -2.06 -21.27 0.01
CA PHE A 179 -2.64 -20.57 -1.15
C PHE A 179 -2.45 -19.06 -1.05
N PHE A 180 -2.66 -18.46 0.14
CA PHE A 180 -2.36 -17.05 0.36
C PHE A 180 -0.88 -16.73 0.15
N ILE A 181 0.03 -17.61 0.59
CA ILE A 181 1.48 -17.39 0.46
C ILE A 181 1.90 -17.30 -1.01
N TYR A 182 1.31 -18.10 -1.90
CA TYR A 182 1.58 -18.00 -3.34
C TYR A 182 1.27 -16.62 -3.91
N PHE A 183 0.25 -15.93 -3.37
CA PHE A 183 -0.07 -14.55 -3.75
C PHE A 183 0.79 -13.52 -3.03
N ALA A 184 1.06 -13.71 -1.76
CA ALA A 184 1.81 -12.76 -0.94
C ALA A 184 3.21 -12.47 -1.53
N VAL A 185 3.90 -13.48 -2.08
CA VAL A 185 5.24 -13.32 -2.63
C VAL A 185 5.28 -12.30 -3.78
N PRO A 186 4.54 -12.47 -4.91
CA PRO A 186 4.56 -11.48 -5.99
C PRO A 186 3.88 -10.15 -5.58
N PHE A 187 2.95 -10.14 -4.64
CA PHE A 187 2.33 -8.91 -4.14
C PHE A 187 3.31 -8.05 -3.33
N VAL A 188 4.18 -8.64 -2.52
CA VAL A 188 5.27 -7.91 -1.84
C VAL A 188 6.23 -7.29 -2.86
N MET A 189 6.52 -7.98 -3.97
CA MET A 189 7.31 -7.41 -5.07
C MET A 189 6.61 -6.18 -5.66
N TYR A 190 5.30 -6.24 -5.90
CA TYR A 190 4.51 -5.11 -6.37
C TYR A 190 4.41 -3.97 -5.34
N GLY A 191 4.33 -4.30 -4.05
CA GLY A 191 4.40 -3.30 -2.99
C GLY A 191 5.73 -2.54 -3.00
N LEU A 192 6.85 -3.22 -3.28
CA LEU A 192 8.16 -2.58 -3.46
C LEU A 192 8.18 -1.71 -4.73
N VAL A 193 7.63 -2.20 -5.85
CA VAL A 193 7.48 -1.41 -7.09
C VAL A 193 6.69 -0.14 -6.83
N LEU A 194 5.58 -0.22 -6.08
CA LEU A 194 4.78 0.94 -5.69
C LEU A 194 5.62 1.95 -4.90
N SER A 195 6.29 1.49 -3.84
CA SER A 195 7.10 2.35 -2.98
C SER A 195 8.18 3.10 -3.77
N LEU A 196 8.97 2.37 -4.56
CA LEU A 196 10.04 2.97 -5.37
C LEU A 196 9.51 3.91 -6.45
N SER A 197 8.32 3.62 -7.01
CA SER A 197 7.68 4.50 -8.00
C SER A 197 7.18 5.79 -7.38
N LEU A 198 6.69 5.76 -6.14
CA LEU A 198 6.29 6.97 -5.41
C LEU A 198 7.49 7.83 -5.01
N GLU A 199 8.64 7.21 -4.70
CA GLU A 199 9.87 7.87 -4.29
C GLU A 199 10.61 8.54 -5.47
N ALA A 200 10.63 7.90 -6.64
CA ALA A 200 11.49 8.28 -7.76
C ALA A 200 11.36 9.74 -8.25
N PRO A 201 10.18 10.39 -8.25
CA PRO A 201 10.05 11.80 -8.62
C PRO A 201 10.63 12.77 -7.61
N ASP A 202 10.67 12.37 -6.32
CA ASP A 202 10.95 13.25 -5.19
C ASP A 202 12.40 13.15 -4.67
N ILE A 203 13.26 12.34 -5.30
CA ILE A 203 14.65 12.09 -4.87
C ILE A 203 15.43 13.38 -4.58
N GLU A 204 15.35 14.39 -5.46
CA GLU A 204 16.09 15.62 -5.31
C GLU A 204 15.60 16.47 -4.12
N VAL A 205 14.30 16.39 -3.85
CA VAL A 205 13.64 17.06 -2.73
C VAL A 205 13.97 16.35 -1.43
N ASP A 206 13.85 15.03 -1.42
CA ASP A 206 14.16 14.19 -0.27
C ASP A 206 15.63 14.33 0.16
N GLN A 207 16.54 14.46 -0.81
CA GLN A 207 17.95 14.72 -0.54
C GLN A 207 18.16 16.06 0.20
N ARG A 208 17.47 17.13 -0.25
CA ARG A 208 17.53 18.44 0.42
C ARG A 208 16.91 18.37 1.82
N GLY A 209 15.86 17.60 2.00
CA GLY A 209 15.21 17.34 3.29
C GLY A 209 16.00 16.41 4.23
N GLY A 210 17.19 15.95 3.83
CA GLY A 210 18.06 15.09 4.65
C GLY A 210 17.59 13.64 4.76
N LYS A 211 16.62 13.20 3.95
CA LYS A 211 16.21 11.79 3.87
C LYS A 211 17.33 10.94 3.25
N ARG A 212 17.42 9.69 3.65
CA ARG A 212 18.42 8.72 3.17
C ARG A 212 17.75 7.45 2.61
N ASN A 213 16.61 7.64 1.92
CA ASN A 213 15.93 6.57 1.22
C ASN A 213 16.81 5.99 0.08
N LEU A 214 16.35 4.90 -0.53
CA LEU A 214 17.13 4.19 -1.53
C LEU A 214 17.44 5.07 -2.75
N GLY A 215 16.47 5.88 -3.19
CA GLY A 215 16.63 6.79 -4.33
C GLY A 215 17.67 7.86 -4.09
N VAL A 216 17.68 8.48 -2.91
CA VAL A 216 18.70 9.46 -2.52
C VAL A 216 20.09 8.84 -2.46
N ARG A 217 20.19 7.60 -1.92
CA ARG A 217 21.49 6.92 -1.75
C ARG A 217 22.06 6.35 -3.03
N LYS A 218 21.22 5.89 -3.95
CA LYS A 218 21.63 5.06 -5.10
C LYS A 218 21.20 5.63 -6.45
N GLY A 219 20.33 6.62 -6.46
CA GLY A 219 19.89 7.32 -7.65
C GLY A 219 18.80 6.61 -8.46
N LYS A 220 18.22 7.35 -9.40
CA LYS A 220 17.07 6.93 -10.22
C LYS A 220 17.32 5.66 -11.03
N ARG A 221 18.54 5.47 -11.55
CA ARG A 221 18.87 4.31 -12.37
C ARG A 221 18.71 2.99 -11.63
N LEU A 222 19.22 2.91 -10.39
CA LEU A 222 19.08 1.70 -9.59
C LEU A 222 17.62 1.48 -9.19
N LEU A 223 16.86 2.54 -8.84
CA LEU A 223 15.44 2.40 -8.54
C LEU A 223 14.68 1.74 -9.69
N PHE A 224 14.83 2.25 -10.91
CA PHE A 224 14.12 1.70 -12.07
C PHE A 224 14.65 0.31 -12.48
N CYS A 225 15.91 0.01 -12.20
CA CYS A 225 16.43 -1.35 -12.34
C CYS A 225 15.72 -2.31 -11.39
N ILE A 226 15.56 -1.93 -10.12
CA ILE A 226 14.84 -2.75 -9.13
C ILE A 226 13.36 -2.87 -9.50
N ILE A 227 12.70 -1.79 -9.93
CA ILE A 227 11.31 -1.81 -10.41
C ILE A 227 11.14 -2.84 -11.51
N LEU A 228 12.00 -2.80 -12.56
CA LEU A 228 11.97 -3.77 -13.66
C LEU A 228 12.23 -5.19 -13.15
N SER A 229 13.22 -5.37 -12.28
CA SER A 229 13.55 -6.70 -11.74
C SER A 229 12.39 -7.28 -10.93
N MET A 230 11.72 -6.49 -10.10
CA MET A 230 10.60 -6.93 -9.27
C MET A 230 9.36 -7.24 -10.11
N THR A 231 9.05 -6.41 -11.13
CA THR A 231 7.93 -6.69 -12.03
C THR A 231 8.19 -7.95 -12.87
N LEU A 232 9.42 -8.15 -13.33
CA LEU A 232 9.82 -9.36 -14.05
C LEU A 232 9.72 -10.61 -13.15
N LEU A 233 10.27 -10.54 -11.93
CA LEU A 233 10.20 -11.65 -10.97
C LEU A 233 8.77 -11.99 -10.60
N ALA A 234 7.89 -11.01 -10.38
CA ALA A 234 6.49 -11.24 -10.10
C ALA A 234 5.79 -11.95 -11.28
N THR A 235 6.03 -11.50 -12.51
CA THR A 235 5.49 -12.14 -13.73
C THR A 235 6.00 -13.57 -13.88
N LEU A 236 7.30 -13.78 -13.72
CA LEU A 236 7.89 -15.12 -13.77
C LEU A 236 7.35 -16.04 -12.67
N THR A 237 7.08 -15.50 -11.47
CA THR A 237 6.50 -16.26 -10.37
C THR A 237 5.09 -16.73 -10.73
N PHE A 238 4.22 -15.86 -11.26
CA PHE A 238 2.89 -16.24 -11.70
C PHE A 238 2.92 -17.24 -12.86
N THR A 239 3.86 -17.06 -13.82
CA THR A 239 4.05 -17.99 -14.94
C THR A 239 4.51 -19.36 -14.43
N PHE A 240 5.43 -19.38 -13.47
CA PHE A 240 5.89 -20.61 -12.83
C PHE A 240 4.75 -21.33 -12.09
N TYR A 241 3.90 -20.60 -11.37
CA TYR A 241 2.73 -21.18 -10.71
C TYR A 241 1.71 -21.74 -11.72
N ALA A 242 1.50 -21.07 -12.86
CA ALA A 242 0.66 -21.59 -13.93
C ALA A 242 1.13 -22.94 -14.47
N TRP A 243 2.46 -23.14 -14.45
CA TRP A 243 3.04 -24.40 -14.94
C TRP A 243 3.09 -25.51 -13.90
N GLN A 244 3.33 -25.19 -12.63
CA GLN A 244 3.59 -26.16 -11.55
C GLN A 244 2.40 -26.44 -10.64
N ILE A 245 1.49 -25.50 -10.44
CA ILE A 245 0.38 -25.62 -9.48
C ILE A 245 -0.85 -26.18 -10.18
N VAL A 246 -1.05 -27.45 -10.06
CA VAL A 246 -2.03 -28.22 -10.84
C VAL A 246 -3.46 -28.14 -10.33
N LYS A 247 -3.72 -27.74 -9.09
CA LYS A 247 -5.09 -27.77 -8.49
C LYS A 247 -5.38 -26.58 -7.62
N THR A 248 -5.59 -25.41 -8.24
CA THR A 248 -6.17 -24.24 -7.56
C THR A 248 -7.42 -23.81 -8.32
N PRO A 249 -8.38 -23.17 -7.66
CA PRO A 249 -9.55 -22.60 -8.34
C PRO A 249 -9.20 -21.46 -9.30
N LEU A 250 -7.92 -21.02 -9.32
CA LEU A 250 -7.42 -19.92 -10.11
C LEU A 250 -6.58 -20.40 -11.29
N ASP A 251 -6.78 -19.77 -12.43
CA ASP A 251 -5.86 -19.88 -13.56
C ASP A 251 -4.73 -18.86 -13.42
N PHE A 252 -3.56 -19.31 -12.97
CA PHE A 252 -2.37 -18.48 -12.88
C PHE A 252 -1.84 -18.00 -14.24
N GLY A 253 -2.23 -18.67 -15.34
CA GLY A 253 -1.94 -18.19 -16.69
C GLY A 253 -2.62 -16.86 -16.99
N ILE A 254 -3.90 -16.72 -16.59
CA ILE A 254 -4.62 -15.45 -16.71
C ILE A 254 -3.98 -14.37 -15.84
N ILE A 255 -3.58 -14.70 -14.61
CA ILE A 255 -2.92 -13.75 -13.72
C ILE A 255 -1.55 -13.34 -14.27
N SER A 256 -0.82 -14.29 -14.87
CA SER A 256 0.44 -13.99 -15.57
C SER A 256 0.22 -13.01 -16.72
N LEU A 257 -0.87 -13.14 -17.49
CA LEU A 257 -1.20 -12.16 -18.53
C LEU A 257 -1.47 -10.76 -17.97
N PHE A 258 -2.20 -10.64 -16.85
CA PHE A 258 -2.40 -9.35 -16.20
C PHE A 258 -1.07 -8.73 -15.74
N SER A 259 -0.12 -9.55 -15.31
CA SER A 259 1.19 -9.10 -14.82
C SER A 259 2.10 -8.54 -15.92
N ILE A 260 1.78 -8.78 -17.19
CA ILE A 260 2.51 -8.17 -18.34
C ILE A 260 2.37 -6.64 -18.30
N VAL A 261 1.25 -6.10 -17.81
CA VAL A 261 1.04 -4.64 -17.77
C VAL A 261 2.02 -3.94 -16.83
N PRO A 262 2.19 -4.34 -15.55
CA PRO A 262 3.25 -3.80 -14.69
C PRO A 262 4.66 -4.06 -15.24
N LEU A 263 4.92 -5.21 -15.87
CA LEU A 263 6.21 -5.52 -16.46
C LEU A 263 6.55 -4.55 -17.61
N THR A 264 5.61 -4.30 -18.52
CA THR A 264 5.83 -3.35 -19.62
C THR A 264 6.02 -1.92 -19.12
N ALA A 265 5.27 -1.50 -18.10
CA ALA A 265 5.46 -0.20 -17.46
C ALA A 265 6.86 -0.07 -16.83
N GLY A 266 7.31 -1.09 -16.11
CA GLY A 266 8.66 -1.15 -15.52
C GLY A 266 9.77 -1.08 -16.58
N LEU A 267 9.62 -1.83 -17.68
CA LEU A 267 10.55 -1.79 -18.80
C LEU A 267 10.60 -0.41 -19.46
N MET A 268 9.44 0.18 -19.75
CA MET A 268 9.36 1.54 -20.35
C MET A 268 10.01 2.58 -19.43
N GLY A 269 9.77 2.49 -18.11
CA GLY A 269 10.40 3.36 -17.12
C GLY A 269 11.91 3.22 -17.10
N PHE A 270 12.43 1.99 -17.06
CA PHE A 270 13.87 1.72 -17.08
C PHE A 270 14.54 2.26 -18.36
N VAL A 271 13.99 1.97 -19.51
CA VAL A 271 14.51 2.49 -20.80
C VAL A 271 14.48 4.02 -20.83
N ALA A 272 13.41 4.65 -20.36
CA ALA A 272 13.31 6.11 -20.34
C ALA A 272 14.35 6.76 -19.40
N ILE A 273 14.66 6.14 -18.26
CA ILE A 273 15.73 6.64 -17.38
C ILE A 273 17.10 6.52 -18.04
N LEU A 274 17.35 5.45 -18.80
CA LEU A 274 18.61 5.29 -19.51
C LEU A 274 18.77 6.35 -20.62
N LEU A 275 17.70 6.66 -21.34
CA LEU A 275 17.74 7.56 -22.51
C LEU A 275 17.55 9.04 -22.14
N LYS A 276 16.64 9.36 -21.22
CA LYS A 276 16.14 10.73 -21.01
C LYS A 276 16.21 11.22 -19.55
N ASN A 277 16.57 10.37 -18.62
CA ASN A 277 16.59 10.64 -17.16
C ASN A 277 15.30 11.27 -16.58
N LYS A 278 14.13 10.97 -17.17
CA LYS A 278 12.82 11.47 -16.74
C LYS A 278 12.11 10.43 -15.90
N ALA A 279 11.96 10.66 -14.59
CA ALA A 279 11.31 9.71 -13.66
C ALA A 279 9.79 9.90 -13.57
N GLY A 280 9.31 11.12 -13.42
CA GLY A 280 7.93 11.41 -13.03
C GLY A 280 6.83 10.74 -13.88
N PRO A 281 6.79 10.89 -15.21
CA PRO A 281 5.75 10.25 -16.03
C PRO A 281 5.74 8.72 -15.91
N PHE A 282 6.92 8.11 -15.80
CA PHE A 282 7.05 6.65 -15.70
C PHE A 282 6.76 6.12 -14.29
N SER A 283 6.96 6.94 -13.25
CA SER A 283 6.45 6.65 -11.92
C SER A 283 4.93 6.58 -11.91
N THR A 284 4.26 7.55 -12.55
CA THR A 284 2.80 7.53 -12.69
C THR A 284 2.33 6.32 -13.50
N LEU A 285 3.04 5.98 -14.57
CA LEU A 285 2.72 4.79 -15.38
C LEU A 285 2.84 3.50 -14.54
N ASN A 286 3.90 3.34 -13.75
CA ASN A 286 4.08 2.19 -12.88
C ASN A 286 2.95 2.09 -11.85
N VAL A 287 2.62 3.19 -11.15
CA VAL A 287 1.52 3.22 -10.18
C VAL A 287 0.20 2.86 -10.85
N GLY A 288 -0.09 3.44 -12.03
CA GLY A 288 -1.30 3.16 -12.81
C GLY A 288 -1.37 1.70 -13.27
N SER A 289 -0.24 1.09 -13.64
CA SER A 289 -0.17 -0.32 -14.05
C SER A 289 -0.47 -1.28 -12.89
N LEU A 290 0.01 -0.97 -11.66
CA LEU A 290 -0.32 -1.74 -10.46
C LEU A 290 -1.80 -1.58 -10.08
N PHE A 291 -2.35 -0.38 -10.24
CA PHE A 291 -3.76 -0.13 -10.03
C PHE A 291 -4.61 -0.96 -11.01
N PHE A 292 -4.26 -0.95 -12.30
CA PHE A 292 -4.89 -1.79 -13.31
C PHE A 292 -4.82 -3.28 -12.95
N PHE A 293 -3.64 -3.76 -12.52
CA PHE A 293 -3.47 -5.16 -12.11
C PHE A 293 -4.42 -5.52 -10.97
N ASN A 294 -4.54 -4.67 -9.93
CA ASN A 294 -5.47 -4.94 -8.82
C ASN A 294 -6.92 -4.93 -9.26
N VAL A 295 -7.33 -4.00 -10.15
CA VAL A 295 -8.70 -3.97 -10.70
C VAL A 295 -8.98 -5.24 -11.51
N ALA A 296 -8.05 -5.65 -12.38
CA ALA A 296 -8.17 -6.88 -13.15
C ALA A 296 -8.28 -8.12 -12.24
N MET A 297 -7.48 -8.18 -11.17
CA MET A 297 -7.55 -9.24 -10.15
C MET A 297 -8.90 -9.27 -9.46
N VAL A 298 -9.39 -8.13 -8.96
CA VAL A 298 -10.70 -8.05 -8.30
C VAL A 298 -11.81 -8.52 -9.25
N THR A 299 -11.80 -8.05 -10.49
CA THR A 299 -12.79 -8.43 -11.51
C THR A 299 -12.75 -9.94 -11.80
N TYR A 300 -11.55 -10.50 -11.97
CA TYR A 300 -11.35 -11.92 -12.23
C TYR A 300 -11.82 -12.79 -11.04
N LEU A 301 -11.47 -12.40 -9.81
CA LEU A 301 -11.87 -13.12 -8.61
C LEU A 301 -13.38 -13.07 -8.35
N ILE A 302 -14.03 -11.93 -8.65
CA ILE A 302 -15.50 -11.84 -8.61
C ILE A 302 -16.13 -12.80 -9.62
N ALA A 303 -15.62 -12.83 -10.86
CA ALA A 303 -16.15 -13.71 -11.90
C ALA A 303 -16.07 -15.20 -11.51
N ILE A 304 -14.93 -15.62 -10.90
CA ILE A 304 -14.79 -16.98 -10.37
C ILE A 304 -15.72 -17.20 -9.17
N GLY A 305 -15.76 -16.27 -8.22
CA GLY A 305 -16.57 -16.38 -7.01
C GLY A 305 -18.06 -16.53 -7.32
N LEU A 306 -18.57 -15.81 -8.31
CA LEU A 306 -19.95 -15.95 -8.79
C LEU A 306 -20.22 -17.32 -9.40
N ASN A 307 -19.27 -17.87 -10.16
CA ASN A 307 -19.40 -19.23 -10.74
C ASN A 307 -19.34 -20.36 -9.69
N LEU A 308 -18.71 -20.11 -8.54
CA LEU A 308 -18.65 -21.05 -7.43
C LEU A 308 -19.88 -20.99 -6.53
N LEU A 309 -20.65 -19.91 -6.59
CA LEU A 309 -21.86 -19.69 -5.81
C LEU A 309 -23.14 -20.06 -6.60
N ALA A 310 -23.05 -20.22 -7.91
CA ALA A 310 -24.13 -20.69 -8.79
C ALA A 310 -24.15 -22.22 -8.92
#